data_5b9b941edeba01c19ae763dee595fd5d
#
_entry.id   5b9b941edeba01c19ae763dee595fd5d
#
_cell.length_a   1.000
_cell.length_b   1.000
_cell.length_c   1.000
_cell.angle_alpha   90.00
_cell.angle_beta   90.00
_cell.angle_gamma   90.00
#
_symmetry.space_group_name_H-M   'P 1'
#
loop_
_entity.id
_entity.type
_entity.pdbx_description
1 polymer ?
#
loop_
_entity_poly.entity_id
_entity_poly.type
_entity_poly.pdbx_seq_one_letter_code
_entity_poly.pdbx_strand_id
1 'polypeptide(L)'
;MEKIVSLAKARGFVYPGSEIYGGLANTWDYGNLGVELKNNVKRAWWQKFIQESPYNVGVDCAILMNPQTWVASGHLGSFSDPLMDCKECHERFRADKIIEDFSQENGIELESSVDGWSQEEMMNFIKDHNVPCPTCGKHNFTDIRQFNLMFKTFQGVTEDAKNTVYLRPETAQGIFVNFKNVQRTSRKKIPFGIGQIGKSFRNEITPGNFTFRTREFEQMELEFFCEPDTDLEWFAYWKNFCLNWLYSLGLKDEEVRYRDHDAEELSFYSKATTDVEFLFPFGWGELWGIADRTDYDLTQHQNVSGQDLTYFDDEKKQKYIPYVIEPSLGADRVVLAFLCSAYDEEVLDAEKNDVRTVLHFHPALAPVKIGVLPLSKKLNEGAEKIYQQLSKKYNCEYDDRGNIGKRYRRQDEIGTPFCVTYDFESENDGAVTIRDRDTMEQVRVKIDELDAYFADKFTF
;
A
#
# COMPACT_ATOMS: atom_id res chain seq x y z
N MET A 1 -6.64 7.99 -14.92
CA MET A 1 -6.43 8.48 -13.55
C MET A 1 -7.49 9.49 -13.10
N GLU A 2 -7.79 10.53 -13.88
CA GLU A 2 -8.76 11.57 -13.51
C GLU A 2 -10.14 11.04 -13.13
N LYS A 3 -10.69 10.10 -13.87
CA LYS A 3 -11.99 9.47 -13.58
C LYS A 3 -11.99 8.74 -12.23
N ILE A 4 -10.91 8.01 -11.93
CA ILE A 4 -10.75 7.26 -10.68
C ILE A 4 -10.64 8.23 -9.50
N VAL A 5 -9.83 9.29 -9.62
CA VAL A 5 -9.68 10.32 -8.58
C VAL A 5 -11.02 11.04 -8.35
N SER A 6 -11.75 11.37 -9.42
CA SER A 6 -13.07 12.00 -9.33
C SER A 6 -14.08 11.12 -8.61
N LEU A 7 -14.14 9.82 -8.98
CA LEU A 7 -15.00 8.85 -8.31
C LEU A 7 -14.62 8.70 -6.83
N ALA A 8 -13.33 8.56 -6.53
CA ALA A 8 -12.82 8.37 -5.19
C ALA A 8 -13.23 9.54 -4.26
N LYS A 9 -13.09 10.77 -4.74
CA LYS A 9 -13.52 11.98 -4.01
C LYS A 9 -15.05 12.04 -3.86
N ALA A 10 -15.78 11.83 -4.95
CA ALA A 10 -17.23 11.94 -4.96
C ALA A 10 -17.94 10.88 -4.09
N ARG A 11 -17.33 9.71 -3.92
CA ARG A 11 -17.92 8.57 -3.19
C ARG A 11 -17.35 8.35 -1.80
N GLY A 12 -16.42 9.17 -1.35
CA GLY A 12 -15.89 9.10 0.01
C GLY A 12 -14.82 8.03 0.20
N PHE A 13 -14.06 7.72 -0.83
CA PHE A 13 -12.86 6.90 -0.68
C PHE A 13 -11.69 7.75 -0.16
N VAL A 14 -11.43 8.89 -0.79
CA VAL A 14 -10.30 9.75 -0.43
C VAL A 14 -10.70 11.22 -0.57
N TYR A 15 -10.33 12.04 0.40
CA TYR A 15 -10.50 13.49 0.37
C TYR A 15 -9.14 14.19 0.39
N PRO A 16 -9.01 15.42 -0.16
CA PRO A 16 -7.83 16.25 0.10
C PRO A 16 -7.67 16.52 1.60
N GLY A 17 -6.47 16.29 2.13
CA GLY A 17 -6.21 16.51 3.55
C GLY A 17 -6.34 17.99 3.92
N SER A 18 -7.10 18.31 4.98
CA SER A 18 -7.33 19.67 5.46
C SER A 18 -7.96 20.61 4.40
N GLU A 19 -8.85 20.09 3.57
CA GLU A 19 -9.44 20.79 2.41
C GLU A 19 -10.06 22.15 2.76
N ILE A 20 -10.71 22.28 3.92
CA ILE A 20 -11.34 23.53 4.38
C ILE A 20 -10.35 24.68 4.57
N TYR A 21 -9.05 24.40 4.69
CA TYR A 21 -7.98 25.38 4.78
C TYR A 21 -7.18 25.51 3.47
N GLY A 22 -7.70 24.99 2.35
CA GLY A 22 -7.00 24.97 1.07
C GLY A 22 -6.12 23.75 0.85
N GLY A 23 -6.11 22.81 1.78
CA GLY A 23 -5.35 21.58 1.71
C GLY A 23 -3.87 21.72 2.05
N LEU A 24 -3.18 20.59 2.07
CA LEU A 24 -1.73 20.50 2.13
C LEU A 24 -1.27 19.64 0.94
N ALA A 25 -0.27 20.10 0.21
CA ALA A 25 0.16 19.48 -1.04
C ALA A 25 0.35 17.97 -0.93
N ASN A 26 -0.39 17.24 -1.74
CA ASN A 26 -0.39 15.78 -1.84
C ASN A 26 -0.56 15.06 -0.47
N THR A 27 -1.43 15.60 0.37
CA THR A 27 -1.88 15.00 1.63
C THR A 27 -3.33 14.58 1.46
N TRP A 28 -3.67 13.36 1.87
CA TRP A 28 -4.96 12.76 1.62
C TRP A 28 -5.53 12.14 2.88
N ASP A 29 -6.84 12.30 3.08
CA ASP A 29 -7.60 11.64 4.13
C ASP A 29 -8.43 10.51 3.52
N TYR A 30 -8.39 9.32 4.11
CA TYR A 30 -9.30 8.25 3.72
C TYR A 30 -10.69 8.53 4.30
N GLY A 31 -11.68 8.61 3.41
CA GLY A 31 -13.08 8.81 3.79
C GLY A 31 -13.74 7.53 4.34
N ASN A 32 -15.06 7.60 4.52
CA ASN A 32 -15.84 6.50 5.10
C ASN A 32 -15.74 5.17 4.31
N LEU A 33 -15.66 5.21 2.99
CA LEU A 33 -15.45 4.00 2.18
C LEU A 33 -13.97 3.64 2.06
N GLY A 34 -13.10 4.64 1.96
CA GLY A 34 -11.66 4.43 1.83
C GLY A 34 -11.04 3.77 3.06
N VAL A 35 -11.47 4.16 4.27
CA VAL A 35 -10.96 3.55 5.50
C VAL A 35 -11.37 2.08 5.61
N GLU A 36 -12.59 1.73 5.19
CA GLU A 36 -13.05 0.34 5.17
C GLU A 36 -12.28 -0.50 4.13
N LEU A 37 -12.09 0.02 2.92
CA LEU A 37 -11.27 -0.64 1.89
C LEU A 37 -9.84 -0.89 2.40
N LYS A 38 -9.20 0.14 2.95
CA LYS A 38 -7.83 0.05 3.47
C LYS A 38 -7.73 -0.94 4.64
N ASN A 39 -8.71 -0.95 5.55
CA ASN A 39 -8.75 -1.90 6.65
C ASN A 39 -8.96 -3.34 6.17
N ASN A 40 -9.78 -3.55 5.14
CA ASN A 40 -9.97 -4.87 4.53
C ASN A 40 -8.67 -5.38 3.88
N VAL A 41 -7.94 -4.52 3.16
CA VAL A 41 -6.64 -4.86 2.58
C VAL A 41 -5.63 -5.24 3.68
N LYS A 42 -5.52 -4.43 4.74
CA LYS A 42 -4.63 -4.72 5.87
C LYS A 42 -5.00 -6.01 6.60
N ARG A 43 -6.31 -6.29 6.74
CA ARG A 43 -6.79 -7.54 7.34
C ARG A 43 -6.45 -8.75 6.47
N ALA A 44 -6.62 -8.66 5.14
CA ALA A 44 -6.24 -9.72 4.21
C ALA A 44 -4.75 -10.02 4.29
N TRP A 45 -3.91 -8.98 4.34
CA TRP A 45 -2.46 -9.15 4.52
C TRP A 45 -2.12 -9.80 5.86
N TRP A 46 -2.67 -9.28 6.96
CA TRP A 46 -2.41 -9.81 8.31
C TRP A 46 -2.85 -11.26 8.45
N GLN A 47 -4.03 -11.59 7.93
CA GLN A 47 -4.51 -12.96 7.93
C GLN A 47 -3.55 -13.89 7.20
N LYS A 48 -3.15 -13.52 5.97
CA LYS A 48 -2.35 -14.40 5.11
C LYS A 48 -0.89 -14.50 5.54
N PHE A 49 -0.28 -13.36 5.89
CA PHE A 49 1.15 -13.30 6.21
C PHE A 49 1.45 -13.62 7.67
N ILE A 50 0.53 -13.36 8.59
CA ILE A 50 0.75 -13.55 10.03
C ILE A 50 -0.09 -14.70 10.59
N GLN A 51 -1.42 -14.61 10.48
CA GLN A 51 -2.32 -15.54 11.15
C GLN A 51 -2.25 -16.96 10.59
N GLU A 52 -2.25 -17.12 9.27
CA GLU A 52 -2.18 -18.43 8.58
C GLU A 52 -0.76 -18.98 8.47
N SER A 53 0.27 -18.15 8.71
CA SER A 53 1.65 -18.57 8.62
C SER A 53 2.12 -19.35 9.84
N PRO A 54 2.71 -20.52 9.70
CA PRO A 54 3.32 -21.25 10.81
C PRO A 54 4.62 -20.58 11.31
N TYR A 55 5.19 -19.69 10.50
CA TYR A 55 6.49 -19.05 10.76
C TYR A 55 6.36 -17.71 11.47
N ASN A 56 5.38 -16.90 11.09
CA ASN A 56 5.38 -15.47 11.36
C ASN A 56 4.64 -15.09 12.63
N VAL A 57 5.05 -13.98 13.23
CA VAL A 57 4.36 -13.29 14.34
C VAL A 57 4.30 -11.79 14.04
N GLY A 58 3.41 -11.08 14.74
CA GLY A 58 3.24 -9.64 14.54
C GLY A 58 3.80 -8.81 15.68
N VAL A 59 4.16 -7.56 15.34
CA VAL A 59 4.51 -6.50 16.32
C VAL A 59 3.84 -5.19 15.92
N ASP A 60 3.79 -4.25 16.85
CA ASP A 60 3.45 -2.85 16.62
C ASP A 60 4.47 -1.98 17.38
N CYS A 61 5.47 -1.49 16.64
CA CYS A 61 6.57 -0.71 17.21
C CYS A 61 6.24 0.77 17.22
N ALA A 62 6.79 1.51 18.17
CA ALA A 62 6.64 2.97 18.23
C ALA A 62 7.20 3.67 17.00
N ILE A 63 6.55 4.75 16.58
CA ILE A 63 7.03 5.62 15.48
C ILE A 63 8.30 6.37 15.92
N LEU A 64 8.28 6.91 17.15
CA LEU A 64 9.43 7.59 17.74
C LEU A 64 10.37 6.58 18.36
N MET A 65 11.59 6.54 17.89
CA MET A 65 12.62 5.61 18.31
C MET A 65 13.88 6.35 18.72
N ASN A 66 14.75 5.66 19.47
CA ASN A 66 16.05 6.22 19.79
C ASN A 66 16.80 6.60 18.49
N PRO A 67 17.34 7.83 18.37
CA PRO A 67 18.05 8.28 17.17
C PRO A 67 19.22 7.38 16.75
N GLN A 68 19.83 6.64 17.68
CA GLN A 68 20.89 5.66 17.37
C GLN A 68 20.41 4.54 16.44
N THR A 69 19.11 4.23 16.43
CA THR A 69 18.51 3.30 15.46
C THR A 69 18.77 3.77 14.03
N TRP A 70 18.62 5.06 13.77
CA TRP A 70 18.81 5.67 12.45
C TRP A 70 20.27 5.90 12.09
N VAL A 71 21.14 5.99 13.09
CA VAL A 71 22.60 5.94 12.87
C VAL A 71 23.02 4.55 12.45
N ALA A 72 22.57 3.52 13.17
CA ALA A 72 22.90 2.13 12.87
C ALA A 72 22.42 1.69 11.49
N SER A 73 21.18 2.02 11.13
CA SER A 73 20.60 1.68 9.82
C SER A 73 21.12 2.51 8.65
N GLY A 74 21.92 3.57 8.90
CA GLY A 74 22.46 4.44 7.88
C GLY A 74 21.52 5.56 7.39
N HIS A 75 20.26 5.60 7.83
CA HIS A 75 19.28 6.58 7.35
C HIS A 75 19.70 8.04 7.60
N LEU A 76 20.41 8.35 8.68
CA LEU A 76 20.87 9.70 8.93
C LEU A 76 22.02 10.13 8.00
N GLY A 77 22.79 9.17 7.49
CA GLY A 77 23.94 9.44 6.65
C GLY A 77 23.67 9.40 5.14
N SER A 78 22.82 8.49 4.68
CA SER A 78 22.68 8.15 3.26
C SER A 78 21.25 8.19 2.71
N PHE A 79 20.23 8.34 3.56
CA PHE A 79 18.84 8.39 3.10
C PHE A 79 18.49 9.79 2.57
N SER A 80 18.93 10.07 1.34
CA SER A 80 18.82 11.41 0.75
C SER A 80 18.64 11.35 -0.76
N ASP A 81 17.90 12.32 -1.29
CA ASP A 81 17.70 12.51 -2.73
C ASP A 81 18.57 13.66 -3.26
N PRO A 82 19.03 13.59 -4.53
CA PRO A 82 19.74 14.67 -5.18
C PRO A 82 18.78 15.82 -5.55
N LEU A 83 18.79 16.88 -4.77
CA LEU A 83 17.93 18.04 -4.91
C LEU A 83 18.60 19.16 -5.71
N MET A 84 17.88 19.73 -6.68
CA MET A 84 18.25 21.00 -7.36
C MET A 84 17.03 21.92 -7.52
N ASP A 85 17.28 23.22 -7.59
CA ASP A 85 16.25 24.24 -7.80
C ASP A 85 16.43 24.88 -9.19
N CYS A 86 15.33 25.16 -9.90
CA CYS A 86 15.39 26.06 -11.06
C CYS A 86 15.52 27.50 -10.58
N LYS A 87 16.56 28.23 -11.04
CA LYS A 87 16.80 29.64 -10.62
C LYS A 87 15.79 30.62 -11.22
N GLU A 88 15.01 30.21 -12.22
CA GLU A 88 14.05 31.07 -12.93
C GLU A 88 12.65 30.99 -12.32
N CYS A 89 12.12 29.76 -12.14
CA CYS A 89 10.77 29.56 -11.59
C CYS A 89 10.75 29.16 -10.11
N HIS A 90 11.93 28.92 -9.51
CA HIS A 90 12.12 28.53 -8.11
C HIS A 90 11.48 27.17 -7.72
N GLU A 91 11.09 26.37 -8.72
CA GLU A 91 10.61 25.01 -8.50
C GLU A 91 11.77 24.07 -8.15
N ARG A 92 11.46 23.06 -7.35
CA ARG A 92 12.41 22.06 -6.84
C ARG A 92 12.21 20.73 -7.52
N PHE A 93 13.33 20.07 -7.82
CA PHE A 93 13.33 18.81 -8.54
C PHE A 93 14.37 17.85 -7.98
N ARG A 94 14.09 16.55 -8.17
CA ARG A 94 15.10 15.50 -8.08
C ARG A 94 15.89 15.48 -9.37
N ALA A 95 17.21 15.60 -9.28
CA ALA A 95 18.07 15.62 -10.45
C ALA A 95 18.06 14.31 -11.22
N ASP A 96 18.06 13.18 -10.51
CA ASP A 96 17.96 11.84 -11.08
C ASP A 96 16.67 11.68 -11.93
N LYS A 97 15.52 12.09 -11.40
CA LYS A 97 14.23 11.98 -12.12
C LYS A 97 14.16 12.85 -13.37
N ILE A 98 14.68 14.08 -13.30
CA ILE A 98 14.71 14.93 -14.50
C ILE A 98 15.60 14.29 -15.60
N ILE A 99 16.69 13.67 -15.23
CA ILE A 99 17.59 12.97 -16.17
C ILE A 99 16.87 11.77 -16.79
N GLU A 100 16.20 10.95 -15.97
CA GLU A 100 15.45 9.78 -16.44
C GLU A 100 14.31 10.18 -17.40
N ASP A 101 13.47 11.12 -16.99
CA ASP A 101 12.33 11.61 -17.79
C ASP A 101 12.82 12.21 -19.13
N PHE A 102 13.84 13.06 -19.09
CA PHE A 102 14.41 13.65 -20.29
C PHE A 102 15.04 12.59 -21.22
N SER A 103 15.73 11.60 -20.67
CA SER A 103 16.34 10.54 -21.45
C SER A 103 15.28 9.67 -22.13
N GLN A 104 14.21 9.34 -21.42
CA GLN A 104 13.09 8.58 -21.96
C GLN A 104 12.38 9.35 -23.08
N GLU A 105 12.10 10.64 -22.88
CA GLU A 105 11.43 11.49 -23.88
C GLU A 105 12.27 11.67 -25.15
N ASN A 106 13.59 11.68 -25.03
CA ASN A 106 14.50 11.91 -26.16
C ASN A 106 15.16 10.63 -26.70
N GLY A 107 14.79 9.46 -26.19
CA GLY A 107 15.32 8.18 -26.66
C GLY A 107 16.83 8.02 -26.40
N ILE A 108 17.32 8.60 -25.29
CA ILE A 108 18.72 8.46 -24.88
C ILE A 108 18.83 7.21 -24.01
N GLU A 109 19.64 6.26 -24.45
CA GLU A 109 20.00 5.08 -23.65
C GLU A 109 21.02 5.48 -22.59
N LEU A 110 20.71 5.22 -21.32
CA LEU A 110 21.59 5.44 -20.20
C LEU A 110 22.45 4.18 -19.99
N GLU A 111 23.74 4.33 -19.77
CA GLU A 111 24.67 3.21 -19.57
C GLU A 111 24.43 2.47 -18.25
N SER A 112 23.85 3.17 -17.25
CA SER A 112 23.49 2.64 -15.93
C SER A 112 22.33 3.42 -15.31
N SER A 113 21.74 2.88 -14.23
CA SER A 113 20.73 3.60 -13.46
C SER A 113 21.29 4.91 -12.89
N VAL A 114 20.52 5.99 -13.02
CA VAL A 114 20.90 7.34 -12.53
C VAL A 114 21.03 7.39 -11.00
N ASP A 115 20.35 6.49 -10.29
CA ASP A 115 20.41 6.40 -8.82
C ASP A 115 21.85 6.12 -8.30
N GLY A 116 22.69 5.49 -9.12
CA GLY A 116 24.09 5.22 -8.81
C GLY A 116 25.07 6.35 -9.17
N TRP A 117 24.61 7.40 -9.84
CA TRP A 117 25.48 8.47 -10.31
C TRP A 117 25.88 9.43 -9.21
N SER A 118 27.10 9.94 -9.32
CA SER A 118 27.56 11.07 -8.48
C SER A 118 26.83 12.37 -8.86
N GLN A 119 26.82 13.34 -7.93
CA GLN A 119 26.28 14.68 -8.20
C GLN A 119 26.95 15.35 -9.40
N GLU A 120 28.25 15.10 -9.60
CA GLU A 120 29.05 15.63 -10.71
C GLU A 120 28.60 15.03 -12.04
N GLU A 121 28.40 13.71 -12.11
CA GLU A 121 27.89 13.02 -13.31
C GLU A 121 26.50 13.51 -13.70
N MET A 122 25.58 13.59 -12.72
CA MET A 122 24.24 14.13 -12.95
C MET A 122 24.29 15.57 -13.48
N MET A 123 25.13 16.44 -12.87
CA MET A 123 25.24 17.83 -13.27
C MET A 123 25.87 17.97 -14.65
N ASN A 124 26.86 17.14 -14.99
CA ASN A 124 27.46 17.10 -16.32
C ASN A 124 26.44 16.69 -17.37
N PHE A 125 25.69 15.62 -17.13
CA PHE A 125 24.61 15.20 -18.04
C PHE A 125 23.61 16.33 -18.30
N ILE A 126 23.12 17.01 -17.24
CA ILE A 126 22.15 18.11 -17.35
C ILE A 126 22.70 19.24 -18.22
N LYS A 127 23.98 19.58 -18.07
CA LYS A 127 24.65 20.63 -18.86
C LYS A 127 24.90 20.20 -20.31
N ASP A 128 25.44 19.00 -20.51
CA ASP A 128 25.87 18.50 -21.83
C ASP A 128 24.66 18.27 -22.73
N HIS A 129 23.56 17.78 -22.20
CA HIS A 129 22.31 17.58 -22.92
C HIS A 129 21.39 18.79 -22.89
N ASN A 130 21.79 19.88 -22.24
CA ASN A 130 20.98 21.09 -22.12
C ASN A 130 19.55 20.78 -21.63
N VAL A 131 19.42 20.00 -20.56
CA VAL A 131 18.15 19.55 -20.03
C VAL A 131 17.28 20.73 -19.58
N PRO A 132 16.04 20.88 -20.06
CA PRO A 132 15.19 21.99 -19.68
C PRO A 132 14.50 21.75 -18.33
N CYS A 133 14.16 22.83 -17.64
CA CYS A 133 13.27 22.76 -16.49
C CYS A 133 11.87 22.29 -16.92
N PRO A 134 11.32 21.23 -16.32
CA PRO A 134 10.00 20.71 -16.68
C PRO A 134 8.86 21.72 -16.56
N THR A 135 9.01 22.72 -15.68
CA THR A 135 7.98 23.73 -15.42
C THR A 135 8.07 24.94 -16.33
N CYS A 136 9.25 25.50 -16.52
CA CYS A 136 9.40 26.78 -17.26
C CYS A 136 10.23 26.69 -18.54
N GLY A 137 10.78 25.52 -18.88
CA GLY A 137 11.60 25.29 -20.08
C GLY A 137 12.97 25.96 -20.09
N LYS A 138 13.40 26.58 -18.97
CA LYS A 138 14.72 27.22 -18.86
C LYS A 138 15.78 26.22 -18.40
N HIS A 139 17.05 26.54 -18.64
CA HIS A 139 18.18 25.64 -18.40
C HIS A 139 19.10 26.13 -17.25
N ASN A 140 18.56 26.87 -16.30
CA ASN A 140 19.32 27.52 -15.24
C ASN A 140 19.01 26.89 -13.88
N PHE A 141 19.81 25.91 -13.49
CA PHE A 141 19.66 25.20 -12.23
C PHE A 141 20.72 25.58 -11.20
N THR A 142 20.44 25.33 -9.93
CA THR A 142 21.44 25.36 -8.85
C THR A 142 22.34 24.13 -8.94
N ASP A 143 23.43 24.13 -8.18
CA ASP A 143 24.18 22.89 -7.94
C ASP A 143 23.29 21.87 -7.21
N ILE A 144 23.56 20.58 -7.45
CA ILE A 144 22.87 19.48 -6.79
C ILE A 144 23.38 19.38 -5.35
N ARG A 145 22.44 19.20 -4.41
CA ARG A 145 22.71 18.98 -2.99
C ARG A 145 21.95 17.77 -2.49
N GLN A 146 22.49 17.04 -1.54
CA GLN A 146 21.78 15.93 -0.90
C GLN A 146 20.75 16.48 0.09
N PHE A 147 19.53 15.98 -0.03
CA PHE A 147 18.42 16.31 0.84
C PHE A 147 17.96 15.08 1.60
N ASN A 148 18.23 15.02 2.91
CA ASN A 148 17.81 13.89 3.74
C ASN A 148 16.28 13.87 3.90
N LEU A 149 15.68 12.71 3.63
CA LEU A 149 14.23 12.53 3.61
C LEU A 149 13.60 12.31 5.00
N MET A 150 14.38 12.27 6.07
CA MET A 150 13.83 12.06 7.41
C MET A 150 13.20 13.35 7.94
N PHE A 151 11.96 13.24 8.41
CA PHE A 151 11.35 14.31 9.20
C PHE A 151 11.97 14.38 10.58
N LYS A 152 12.43 15.58 10.96
CA LYS A 152 12.90 15.89 12.32
C LYS A 152 11.78 16.46 13.17
N THR A 153 11.78 16.09 14.45
CA THR A 153 10.99 16.75 15.49
C THR A 153 11.78 16.76 16.81
N PHE A 154 11.20 17.27 17.86
CA PHE A 154 11.85 17.40 19.16
C PHE A 154 11.01 16.75 20.25
N GLN A 155 11.69 16.10 21.20
CA GLN A 155 11.07 15.58 22.40
C GLN A 155 11.39 16.49 23.58
N GLY A 156 10.36 16.93 24.33
CA GLY A 156 10.52 17.85 25.44
C GLY A 156 10.31 19.31 25.05
N VAL A 157 10.83 20.23 25.85
CA VAL A 157 10.53 21.67 25.77
C VAL A 157 11.56 22.50 24.99
N THR A 158 12.69 21.92 24.64
CA THR A 158 13.79 22.63 23.94
C THR A 158 14.07 21.98 22.59
N GLU A 159 14.25 22.85 21.58
CA GLU A 159 14.60 22.46 20.22
C GLU A 159 16.13 22.45 20.07
N ASP A 160 16.77 21.44 20.62
CA ASP A 160 18.22 21.25 20.55
C ASP A 160 18.61 19.85 20.04
N ALA A 161 19.91 19.68 19.80
CA ALA A 161 20.43 18.41 19.25
C ALA A 161 20.19 17.19 20.17
N LYS A 162 20.09 17.40 21.49
CA LYS A 162 19.90 16.31 22.45
C LYS A 162 18.45 15.82 22.45
N ASN A 163 17.52 16.70 22.11
CA ASN A 163 16.09 16.43 22.09
C ASN A 163 15.58 16.10 20.68
N THR A 164 16.45 16.08 19.68
CA THR A 164 16.10 15.74 18.30
C THR A 164 15.71 14.27 18.20
N VAL A 165 14.51 14.03 17.66
CA VAL A 165 14.00 12.70 17.28
C VAL A 165 13.49 12.77 15.85
N TYR A 166 13.24 11.60 15.26
CA TYR A 166 12.83 11.52 13.87
C TYR A 166 11.53 10.70 13.75
N LEU A 167 10.69 11.08 12.80
CA LEU A 167 9.60 10.21 12.37
C LEU A 167 10.19 9.08 11.54
N ARG A 168 9.85 7.84 11.85
CA ARG A 168 10.41 6.68 11.15
C ARG A 168 10.11 6.72 9.64
N PRO A 169 11.11 6.51 8.76
CA PRO A 169 10.92 6.47 7.32
C PRO A 169 10.48 5.08 6.81
N GLU A 170 10.56 4.07 7.67
CA GLU A 170 10.16 2.68 7.41
C GLU A 170 9.81 1.94 8.70
N THR A 171 9.08 0.86 8.58
CA THR A 171 8.70 0.02 9.73
C THR A 171 9.72 -1.07 10.07
N ALA A 172 10.66 -1.38 9.15
CA ALA A 172 11.66 -2.44 9.28
C ALA A 172 12.52 -2.32 10.54
N GLN A 173 13.05 -1.13 10.83
CA GLN A 173 14.02 -0.94 11.90
C GLN A 173 13.43 -1.23 13.29
N GLY A 174 12.13 -0.97 13.49
CA GLY A 174 11.43 -1.37 14.70
C GLY A 174 11.41 -2.90 14.91
N ILE A 175 11.35 -3.64 13.81
CA ILE A 175 11.41 -5.10 13.84
C ILE A 175 12.82 -5.57 14.23
N PHE A 176 13.86 -5.04 13.59
CA PHE A 176 15.25 -5.45 13.85
C PHE A 176 15.67 -5.20 15.29
N VAL A 177 15.37 -4.03 15.87
CA VAL A 177 15.73 -3.73 17.26
C VAL A 177 14.96 -4.59 18.27
N ASN A 178 13.82 -5.17 17.86
CA ASN A 178 13.02 -6.09 18.68
C ASN A 178 13.25 -7.58 18.37
N PHE A 179 14.16 -7.91 17.46
CA PHE A 179 14.41 -9.31 17.06
C PHE A 179 14.56 -10.26 18.25
N LYS A 180 15.47 -9.96 19.18
CA LYS A 180 15.69 -10.80 20.39
C LYS A 180 14.50 -10.84 21.32
N ASN A 181 13.79 -9.73 21.49
CA ASN A 181 12.60 -9.69 22.33
C ASN A 181 11.52 -10.64 21.79
N VAL A 182 11.25 -10.53 20.48
CA VAL A 182 10.23 -11.35 19.81
C VAL A 182 10.63 -12.81 19.76
N GLN A 183 11.87 -13.12 19.35
CA GLN A 183 12.39 -14.49 19.31
C GLN A 183 12.27 -15.20 20.66
N ARG A 184 12.66 -14.52 21.74
CA ARG A 184 12.60 -15.05 23.10
C ARG A 184 11.15 -15.25 23.58
N THR A 185 10.27 -14.29 23.37
CA THR A 185 8.90 -14.32 23.90
C THR A 185 7.99 -15.25 23.11
N SER A 186 8.19 -15.33 21.78
CA SER A 186 7.45 -16.24 20.91
C SER A 186 8.01 -17.65 20.87
N ARG A 187 9.25 -17.85 21.35
CA ARG A 187 9.99 -19.11 21.28
C ARG A 187 10.15 -19.66 19.87
N LYS A 188 10.13 -18.77 18.86
CA LYS A 188 10.31 -19.18 17.48
C LYS A 188 11.74 -19.60 17.22
N LYS A 189 11.87 -20.62 16.35
CA LYS A 189 13.13 -21.05 15.77
C LYS A 189 13.25 -20.46 14.36
N ILE A 190 14.47 -20.32 13.89
CA ILE A 190 14.74 -19.97 12.48
C ILE A 190 14.31 -21.15 11.59
N PRO A 191 13.59 -20.96 10.46
CA PRO A 191 13.15 -19.66 9.95
C PRO A 191 11.87 -19.13 10.63
N PHE A 192 11.80 -17.84 10.87
CA PHE A 192 10.57 -17.18 11.30
C PHE A 192 10.55 -15.71 10.85
N GLY A 193 9.36 -15.15 10.73
CA GLY A 193 9.17 -13.75 10.34
C GLY A 193 8.51 -12.92 11.43
N ILE A 194 8.76 -11.63 11.39
CA ILE A 194 8.09 -10.62 12.20
C ILE A 194 7.47 -9.59 11.28
N GLY A 195 6.14 -9.48 11.31
CA GLY A 195 5.40 -8.53 10.49
C GLY A 195 4.86 -7.35 11.28
N GLN A 196 4.74 -6.22 10.59
CA GLN A 196 4.19 -5.00 11.13
C GLN A 196 3.39 -4.25 10.08
N ILE A 197 2.28 -3.65 10.50
CA ILE A 197 1.55 -2.62 9.74
C ILE A 197 1.70 -1.32 10.48
N GLY A 198 2.15 -0.26 9.83
CA GLY A 198 2.32 1.01 10.50
C GLY A 198 2.64 2.18 9.60
N LYS A 199 2.43 3.38 10.15
CA LYS A 199 2.76 4.64 9.50
C LYS A 199 4.26 4.83 9.36
N SER A 200 4.65 5.37 8.20
CA SER A 200 6.00 5.82 7.87
C SER A 200 5.96 7.19 7.21
N PHE A 201 7.08 7.90 7.28
CA PHE A 201 7.16 9.31 6.90
C PHE A 201 8.43 9.57 6.09
N ARG A 202 8.27 10.11 4.88
CA ARG A 202 9.40 10.52 4.04
C ARG A 202 9.13 11.90 3.51
N ASN A 203 10.04 12.84 3.77
CA ASN A 203 9.90 14.22 3.31
C ASN A 203 10.20 14.33 1.80
N GLU A 204 9.40 13.65 1.00
CA GLU A 204 9.51 13.56 -0.45
C GLU A 204 9.60 14.95 -1.10
N ILE A 205 10.53 15.11 -2.02
CA ILE A 205 10.72 16.36 -2.77
C ILE A 205 9.56 16.56 -3.75
N THR A 206 9.20 15.51 -4.48
CA THR A 206 8.16 15.49 -5.51
C THR A 206 7.07 14.46 -5.22
N PRO A 207 6.23 14.67 -4.19
CA PRO A 207 5.07 13.81 -3.98
C PRO A 207 4.09 13.98 -5.14
N GLY A 208 3.35 12.92 -5.49
CA GLY A 208 2.44 12.99 -6.63
C GLY A 208 1.69 11.70 -6.90
N ASN A 209 0.99 11.68 -8.03
CA ASN A 209 0.20 10.54 -8.48
C ASN A 209 -0.84 10.08 -7.44
N PHE A 210 -1.63 11.04 -6.92
CA PHE A 210 -2.67 10.79 -5.93
C PHE A 210 -2.07 10.16 -4.65
N THR A 211 -2.56 9.00 -4.18
CA THR A 211 -2.05 8.32 -2.98
C THR A 211 -0.82 7.45 -3.24
N PHE A 212 -0.27 7.46 -4.46
CA PHE A 212 0.89 6.63 -4.81
C PHE A 212 2.19 7.09 -4.13
N ARG A 213 2.47 8.40 -4.11
CA ARG A 213 3.65 8.98 -3.47
C ARG A 213 3.27 10.15 -2.58
N THR A 214 3.22 9.90 -1.29
CA THR A 214 2.85 10.85 -0.24
C THR A 214 3.95 10.94 0.80
N ARG A 215 3.95 12.00 1.63
CA ARG A 215 4.94 12.18 2.71
C ARG A 215 4.61 11.38 3.97
N GLU A 216 3.33 11.08 4.16
CA GLU A 216 2.82 10.20 5.21
C GLU A 216 2.10 9.03 4.55
N PHE A 217 2.51 7.81 4.82
CA PHE A 217 1.97 6.60 4.21
C PHE A 217 1.96 5.45 5.22
N GLU A 218 1.40 4.32 4.85
CA GLU A 218 1.36 3.13 5.68
C GLU A 218 2.04 1.95 4.96
N GLN A 219 2.89 1.23 5.68
CA GLN A 219 3.56 0.02 5.19
C GLN A 219 2.98 -1.22 5.85
N MET A 220 2.98 -2.31 5.09
CA MET A 220 2.78 -3.67 5.57
C MET A 220 4.07 -4.42 5.26
N GLU A 221 4.85 -4.75 6.27
CA GLU A 221 6.24 -5.18 6.13
C GLU A 221 6.49 -6.42 6.95
N LEU A 222 7.20 -7.37 6.36
CA LEU A 222 7.64 -8.60 6.99
C LEU A 222 9.15 -8.68 6.91
N GLU A 223 9.81 -8.92 8.05
CA GLU A 223 11.21 -9.30 8.11
C GLU A 223 11.28 -10.79 8.41
N PHE A 224 11.66 -11.57 7.42
CA PHE A 224 11.73 -13.02 7.51
C PHE A 224 13.18 -13.47 7.72
N PHE A 225 13.46 -13.95 8.92
CA PHE A 225 14.76 -14.38 9.36
C PHE A 225 15.01 -15.84 8.96
N CYS A 226 16.08 -16.08 8.22
CA CYS A 226 16.47 -17.42 7.77
C CYS A 226 17.94 -17.73 8.07
N GLU A 227 18.30 -18.99 7.92
CA GLU A 227 19.69 -19.42 8.01
C GLU A 227 20.50 -18.89 6.82
N PRO A 228 21.74 -18.40 7.00
CA PRO A 228 22.63 -18.07 5.91
C PRO A 228 22.72 -19.19 4.90
N ASP A 229 22.88 -18.87 3.62
CA ASP A 229 22.90 -19.78 2.47
C ASP A 229 21.56 -20.45 2.11
N THR A 230 20.47 -20.19 2.87
CA THR A 230 19.08 -20.56 2.48
C THR A 230 18.27 -19.37 1.96
N ASP A 231 18.88 -18.21 1.98
CA ASP A 231 18.28 -16.90 1.67
C ASP A 231 17.65 -16.84 0.26
N LEU A 232 18.34 -17.30 -0.78
CA LEU A 232 17.82 -17.27 -2.16
C LEU A 232 16.61 -18.20 -2.37
N GLU A 233 16.51 -19.30 -1.64
CA GLU A 233 15.32 -20.17 -1.67
C GLU A 233 14.12 -19.46 -1.03
N TRP A 234 14.35 -18.79 0.11
CA TRP A 234 13.31 -18.01 0.80
C TRP A 234 12.94 -16.75 0.02
N PHE A 235 13.91 -16.12 -0.64
CA PHE A 235 13.63 -15.00 -1.56
C PHE A 235 12.67 -15.41 -2.68
N ALA A 236 12.96 -16.54 -3.36
CA ALA A 236 12.09 -17.07 -4.40
C ALA A 236 10.70 -17.45 -3.85
N TYR A 237 10.64 -18.03 -2.64
CA TYR A 237 9.38 -18.36 -1.97
C TYR A 237 8.52 -17.11 -1.75
N TRP A 238 9.08 -16.06 -1.10
CA TRP A 238 8.34 -14.84 -0.80
C TRP A 238 7.96 -14.05 -2.05
N LYS A 239 8.82 -14.03 -3.06
CA LYS A 239 8.51 -13.45 -4.38
C LYS A 239 7.21 -14.03 -4.95
N ASN A 240 7.10 -15.34 -5.01
CA ASN A 240 5.90 -16.01 -5.49
C ASN A 240 4.70 -15.85 -4.55
N PHE A 241 4.91 -15.91 -3.24
CA PHE A 241 3.86 -15.76 -2.25
C PHE A 241 3.18 -14.39 -2.33
N CYS A 242 3.96 -13.32 -2.44
CA CYS A 242 3.47 -11.95 -2.56
C CYS A 242 2.63 -11.74 -3.84
N LEU A 243 3.10 -12.25 -4.97
CA LEU A 243 2.37 -12.16 -6.23
C LEU A 243 1.05 -12.94 -6.19
N ASN A 244 1.07 -14.17 -5.68
CA ASN A 244 -0.13 -14.99 -5.54
C ASN A 244 -1.17 -14.37 -4.61
N TRP A 245 -0.73 -13.65 -3.57
CA TRP A 245 -1.64 -12.91 -2.70
C TRP A 245 -2.39 -11.80 -3.46
N LEU A 246 -1.71 -11.06 -4.33
CA LEU A 246 -2.35 -10.04 -5.18
C LEU A 246 -3.40 -10.66 -6.12
N TYR A 247 -3.07 -11.76 -6.76
CA TYR A 247 -4.00 -12.49 -7.63
C TYR A 247 -5.21 -13.04 -6.88
N SER A 248 -5.01 -13.54 -5.67
CA SER A 248 -6.12 -14.06 -4.83
C SER A 248 -7.13 -12.98 -4.45
N LEU A 249 -6.74 -11.70 -4.54
CA LEU A 249 -7.59 -10.55 -4.24
C LEU A 249 -8.08 -9.81 -5.50
N GLY A 250 -7.86 -10.39 -6.69
CA GLY A 250 -8.50 -9.97 -7.92
C GLY A 250 -7.66 -9.13 -8.87
N LEU A 251 -6.35 -8.88 -8.60
CA LEU A 251 -5.47 -8.31 -9.63
C LEU A 251 -5.24 -9.35 -10.74
N LYS A 252 -5.09 -8.87 -11.97
CA LYS A 252 -4.96 -9.71 -13.16
C LYS A 252 -3.50 -9.84 -13.57
N ASP A 253 -3.18 -10.93 -14.28
CA ASP A 253 -1.82 -11.23 -14.73
C ASP A 253 -1.25 -10.13 -15.64
N GLU A 254 -2.07 -9.57 -16.53
CA GLU A 254 -1.68 -8.48 -17.42
C GLU A 254 -1.47 -7.12 -16.72
N GLU A 255 -1.91 -6.99 -15.47
CA GLU A 255 -1.80 -5.76 -14.67
C GLU A 255 -0.55 -5.76 -13.77
N VAL A 256 0.12 -6.88 -13.59
CA VAL A 256 1.24 -7.04 -12.63
C VAL A 256 2.45 -7.65 -13.33
N ARG A 257 3.63 -7.24 -12.92
CA ARG A 257 4.89 -7.84 -13.39
C ARG A 257 5.95 -7.86 -12.32
N TYR A 258 6.95 -8.71 -12.50
CA TYR A 258 8.22 -8.61 -11.77
C TYR A 258 9.16 -7.64 -12.48
N ARG A 259 9.92 -6.90 -11.67
CA ARG A 259 11.08 -6.13 -12.08
C ARG A 259 12.24 -6.51 -11.17
N ASP A 260 13.12 -7.38 -11.66
CA ASP A 260 14.32 -7.72 -10.93
C ASP A 260 15.33 -6.56 -11.07
N HIS A 261 16.02 -6.23 -9.98
CA HIS A 261 17.04 -5.19 -9.98
C HIS A 261 18.36 -5.73 -10.51
N ASP A 262 19.02 -4.97 -11.37
CA ASP A 262 20.37 -5.25 -11.81
C ASP A 262 21.39 -5.02 -10.67
N ALA A 263 22.57 -5.64 -10.77
CA ALA A 263 23.59 -5.58 -9.71
C ALA A 263 24.01 -4.14 -9.34
N GLU A 264 23.92 -3.22 -10.28
CA GLU A 264 24.26 -1.79 -10.11
C GLU A 264 23.16 -0.98 -9.41
N GLU A 265 21.90 -1.48 -9.45
CA GLU A 265 20.75 -0.87 -8.77
C GLU A 265 20.59 -1.34 -7.32
N LEU A 266 21.24 -2.46 -6.95
CA LEU A 266 21.09 -3.03 -5.61
C LEU A 266 21.57 -2.06 -4.55
N SER A 267 20.74 -1.87 -3.51
CA SER A 267 21.20 -1.22 -2.30
C SER A 267 22.41 -1.94 -1.72
N PHE A 268 23.31 -1.20 -1.08
CA PHE A 268 24.58 -1.73 -0.53
C PHE A 268 24.39 -2.86 0.49
N TYR A 269 23.19 -3.03 1.02
CA TYR A 269 22.83 -4.09 1.98
C TYR A 269 22.10 -5.28 1.31
N SER A 270 21.77 -5.20 0.04
CA SER A 270 20.94 -6.20 -0.63
C SER A 270 21.77 -7.10 -1.56
N LYS A 271 21.52 -8.41 -1.48
CA LYS A 271 22.08 -9.43 -2.38
C LYS A 271 21.21 -9.64 -3.61
N ALA A 272 19.90 -9.47 -3.49
CA ALA A 272 18.92 -9.56 -4.54
C ALA A 272 17.70 -8.67 -4.17
N THR A 273 17.11 -8.01 -5.15
CA THR A 273 15.88 -7.24 -5.00
C THR A 273 14.98 -7.44 -6.20
N THR A 274 13.70 -7.59 -5.97
CA THR A 274 12.66 -7.65 -7.00
C THR A 274 11.51 -6.75 -6.58
N ASP A 275 11.05 -5.90 -7.49
CA ASP A 275 9.78 -5.21 -7.34
C ASP A 275 8.66 -6.04 -7.97
N VAL A 276 7.49 -6.02 -7.34
CA VAL A 276 6.23 -6.36 -8.00
C VAL A 276 5.56 -5.05 -8.36
N GLU A 277 5.43 -4.80 -9.65
CA GLU A 277 4.85 -3.57 -10.18
C GLU A 277 3.43 -3.78 -10.68
N PHE A 278 2.60 -2.76 -10.56
CA PHE A 278 1.24 -2.68 -11.12
C PHE A 278 1.19 -1.63 -12.23
N LEU A 279 0.41 -1.92 -13.28
CA LEU A 279 0.18 -1.01 -14.39
C LEU A 279 -0.90 0.02 -14.02
N PHE A 280 -0.48 1.09 -13.36
CA PHE A 280 -1.35 2.23 -13.09
C PHE A 280 -1.68 3.01 -14.38
N PRO A 281 -2.73 3.86 -14.39
CA PRO A 281 -3.01 4.72 -15.53
C PRO A 281 -1.89 5.71 -15.90
N PHE A 282 -0.90 5.91 -15.01
CA PHE A 282 0.29 6.73 -15.25
C PHE A 282 1.55 5.90 -15.60
N GLY A 283 1.41 4.59 -15.75
CA GLY A 283 2.51 3.67 -16.05
C GLY A 283 2.79 2.67 -14.92
N TRP A 284 3.84 1.87 -15.10
CA TRP A 284 4.25 0.88 -14.12
C TRP A 284 4.71 1.55 -12.82
N GLY A 285 4.26 1.01 -11.70
CA GLY A 285 4.61 1.49 -10.37
C GLY A 285 4.74 0.35 -9.37
N GLU A 286 5.74 0.46 -8.53
CA GLU A 286 6.05 -0.52 -7.49
C GLU A 286 4.92 -0.65 -6.46
N LEU A 287 4.51 -1.89 -6.19
CA LEU A 287 3.65 -2.28 -5.06
C LEU A 287 4.44 -2.91 -3.93
N TRP A 288 5.23 -3.95 -4.25
CA TRP A 288 6.11 -4.66 -3.34
C TRP A 288 7.56 -4.38 -3.70
N GLY A 289 8.39 -4.12 -2.68
CA GLY A 289 9.81 -4.36 -2.75
C GLY A 289 10.12 -5.64 -1.99
N ILE A 290 10.77 -6.60 -2.62
CA ILE A 290 11.19 -7.85 -1.99
C ILE A 290 12.70 -7.90 -2.06
N ALA A 291 13.37 -7.84 -0.90
CA ALA A 291 14.82 -7.75 -0.82
C ALA A 291 15.41 -8.89 0.03
N ASP A 292 16.52 -9.44 -0.43
CA ASP A 292 17.43 -10.21 0.40
C ASP A 292 18.44 -9.25 1.03
N ARG A 293 18.23 -8.92 2.31
CA ARG A 293 19.02 -7.93 3.08
C ARG A 293 20.24 -8.56 3.74
N THR A 294 20.47 -9.83 3.55
CA THR A 294 21.54 -10.58 4.22
C THR A 294 21.48 -10.45 5.75
N ASP A 295 22.60 -10.38 6.44
CA ASP A 295 22.71 -10.11 7.89
C ASP A 295 22.95 -8.62 8.22
N TYR A 296 22.83 -7.75 7.22
CA TYR A 296 23.27 -6.35 7.31
C TYR A 296 22.66 -5.63 8.52
N ASP A 297 21.33 -5.57 8.63
CA ASP A 297 20.65 -4.75 9.64
C ASP A 297 20.96 -5.24 11.07
N LEU A 298 20.88 -6.55 11.32
CA LEU A 298 21.20 -7.10 12.63
C LEU A 298 22.67 -6.88 13.00
N THR A 299 23.58 -6.97 12.02
CA THR A 299 25.00 -6.70 12.21
C THR A 299 25.24 -5.23 12.57
N GLN A 300 24.60 -4.28 11.86
CA GLN A 300 24.71 -2.87 12.15
C GLN A 300 24.17 -2.51 13.55
N HIS A 301 23.00 -3.02 13.89
CA HIS A 301 22.43 -2.80 15.22
C HIS A 301 23.29 -3.44 16.33
N GLN A 302 23.84 -4.62 16.10
CA GLN A 302 24.77 -5.24 17.03
C GLN A 302 26.02 -4.38 17.26
N ASN A 303 26.63 -3.89 16.16
CA ASN A 303 27.86 -3.09 16.22
C ASN A 303 27.64 -1.75 16.94
N VAL A 304 26.55 -1.06 16.66
CA VAL A 304 26.25 0.24 17.27
C VAL A 304 25.79 0.13 18.71
N SER A 305 24.94 -0.86 19.01
CA SER A 305 24.37 -1.04 20.36
C SER A 305 25.28 -1.81 21.32
N GLY A 306 26.20 -2.62 20.79
CA GLY A 306 27.00 -3.57 21.58
C GLY A 306 26.20 -4.75 22.13
N GLN A 307 24.93 -4.94 21.69
CA GLN A 307 24.09 -6.05 22.12
C GLN A 307 24.26 -7.25 21.18
N ASP A 308 24.25 -8.47 21.72
CA ASP A 308 24.34 -9.71 20.93
C ASP A 308 23.01 -10.01 20.22
N LEU A 309 22.97 -9.86 18.92
CA LEU A 309 21.82 -10.16 18.05
C LEU A 309 21.97 -11.49 17.30
N THR A 310 22.95 -12.31 17.63
CA THR A 310 23.10 -13.64 17.03
C THR A 310 22.01 -14.60 17.47
N TYR A 311 21.68 -15.56 16.62
CA TYR A 311 20.82 -16.69 16.94
C TYR A 311 21.68 -17.91 17.26
N PHE A 312 21.29 -18.67 18.28
CA PHE A 312 21.90 -19.95 18.61
C PHE A 312 20.98 -21.08 18.15
N ASP A 313 21.45 -21.88 17.20
CA ASP A 313 20.76 -23.08 16.75
C ASP A 313 21.12 -24.26 17.68
N ASP A 314 20.15 -24.68 18.49
CA ASP A 314 20.32 -25.76 19.44
C ASP A 314 20.52 -27.12 18.78
N GLU A 315 20.01 -27.32 17.60
CA GLU A 315 20.11 -28.60 16.88
C GLU A 315 21.48 -28.76 16.22
N LYS A 316 21.95 -27.71 15.56
CA LYS A 316 23.26 -27.68 14.89
C LYS A 316 24.42 -27.27 15.81
N LYS A 317 24.11 -26.78 17.02
CA LYS A 317 25.09 -26.22 17.99
C LYS A 317 25.94 -25.10 17.38
N GLN A 318 25.32 -24.28 16.53
CA GLN A 318 25.97 -23.18 15.84
C GLN A 318 25.36 -21.84 16.23
N LYS A 319 26.17 -20.80 16.18
CA LYS A 319 25.78 -19.41 16.46
C LYS A 319 26.06 -18.59 15.21
N TYR A 320 25.04 -17.86 14.74
CA TYR A 320 25.15 -17.01 13.54
C TYR A 320 24.21 -15.82 13.64
N ILE A 321 24.44 -14.79 12.82
CA ILE A 321 23.47 -13.73 12.58
C ILE A 321 22.56 -14.20 11.44
N PRO A 322 21.23 -14.24 11.62
CA PRO A 322 20.31 -14.64 10.55
C PRO A 322 20.38 -13.72 9.35
N TYR A 323 20.14 -14.27 8.16
CA TYR A 323 19.83 -13.50 6.98
C TYR A 323 18.36 -13.11 6.96
N VAL A 324 18.02 -12.06 6.24
CA VAL A 324 16.68 -11.46 6.25
C VAL A 324 16.16 -11.34 4.83
N ILE A 325 14.94 -11.84 4.61
CA ILE A 325 14.17 -11.56 3.41
C ILE A 325 13.04 -10.59 3.81
N GLU A 326 12.99 -9.46 3.13
CA GLU A 326 12.04 -8.38 3.38
C GLU A 326 11.02 -8.26 2.25
N PRO A 327 9.81 -8.78 2.36
CA PRO A 327 8.67 -8.33 1.58
C PRO A 327 8.06 -7.08 2.21
N SER A 328 8.18 -5.94 1.54
CA SER A 328 7.63 -4.65 1.97
C SER A 328 6.59 -4.12 0.98
N LEU A 329 5.40 -3.79 1.45
CA LEU A 329 4.27 -3.33 0.65
C LEU A 329 3.75 -1.98 1.15
N GLY A 330 3.60 -1.02 0.24
CA GLY A 330 2.90 0.22 0.52
C GLY A 330 1.38 0.00 0.55
N ALA A 331 0.76 0.11 1.74
CA ALA A 331 -0.68 -0.09 1.89
C ALA A 331 -1.49 0.88 1.02
N ASP A 332 -1.08 2.14 0.94
CA ASP A 332 -1.74 3.18 0.14
C ASP A 332 -1.63 2.88 -1.37
N ARG A 333 -0.48 2.38 -1.83
CA ARG A 333 -0.25 2.01 -3.23
C ARG A 333 -1.10 0.81 -3.65
N VAL A 334 -1.17 -0.23 -2.83
CA VAL A 334 -1.98 -1.42 -3.17
C VAL A 334 -3.47 -1.13 -3.10
N VAL A 335 -3.92 -0.28 -2.17
CA VAL A 335 -5.31 0.22 -2.16
C VAL A 335 -5.64 0.95 -3.44
N LEU A 336 -4.73 1.81 -3.93
CA LEU A 336 -4.89 2.49 -5.22
C LEU A 336 -4.90 1.50 -6.38
N ALA A 337 -4.05 0.48 -6.37
CA ALA A 337 -4.03 -0.56 -7.40
C ALA A 337 -5.36 -1.33 -7.46
N PHE A 338 -5.90 -1.76 -6.32
CA PHE A 338 -7.22 -2.39 -6.27
C PHE A 338 -8.32 -1.47 -6.75
N LEU A 339 -8.27 -0.17 -6.44
CA LEU A 339 -9.24 0.80 -6.93
C LEU A 339 -9.13 0.98 -8.45
N CYS A 340 -7.91 1.03 -9.01
CA CYS A 340 -7.69 1.14 -10.45
C CYS A 340 -8.14 -0.12 -11.20
N SER A 341 -7.79 -1.30 -10.70
CA SER A 341 -8.16 -2.59 -11.32
C SER A 341 -9.67 -2.84 -11.27
N ALA A 342 -10.32 -2.39 -10.18
CA ALA A 342 -11.76 -2.60 -10.00
C ALA A 342 -12.63 -1.67 -10.84
N TYR A 343 -12.12 -0.52 -11.30
CA TYR A 343 -12.90 0.49 -12.00
C TYR A 343 -13.27 0.07 -13.41
N ASP A 344 -14.59 0.11 -13.73
CA ASP A 344 -15.10 -0.15 -15.08
C ASP A 344 -16.28 0.75 -15.40
N GLU A 345 -16.49 1.00 -16.72
CA GLU A 345 -17.63 1.69 -17.30
C GLU A 345 -18.31 0.77 -18.32
N GLU A 346 -19.33 0.06 -17.89
CA GLU A 346 -20.06 -0.89 -18.72
C GLU A 346 -21.19 -0.21 -19.50
N VAL A 347 -21.21 -0.39 -20.82
CA VAL A 347 -22.31 0.08 -21.68
C VAL A 347 -23.42 -0.97 -21.65
N LEU A 348 -24.53 -0.66 -20.99
CA LEU A 348 -25.69 -1.56 -20.90
C LEU A 348 -26.66 -1.37 -22.09
N ASP A 349 -26.82 -0.15 -22.58
CA ASP A 349 -27.65 0.17 -23.76
C ASP A 349 -27.00 1.34 -24.52
N ALA A 350 -26.37 1.01 -25.65
CA ALA A 350 -25.68 2.00 -26.48
C ALA A 350 -26.64 3.03 -27.14
N GLU A 351 -27.88 2.60 -27.48
CA GLU A 351 -28.87 3.47 -28.10
C GLU A 351 -29.39 4.53 -27.13
N LYS A 352 -29.50 4.18 -25.84
CA LYS A 352 -29.94 5.07 -24.76
C LYS A 352 -28.79 5.76 -24.05
N ASN A 353 -27.54 5.48 -24.46
CA ASN A 353 -26.33 5.93 -23.76
C ASN A 353 -26.37 5.60 -22.25
N ASP A 354 -26.87 4.40 -21.93
CA ASP A 354 -26.93 3.89 -20.56
C ASP A 354 -25.62 3.22 -20.20
N VAL A 355 -24.80 3.92 -19.41
CA VAL A 355 -23.50 3.45 -18.92
C VAL A 355 -23.57 3.21 -17.42
N ARG A 356 -23.07 2.07 -16.99
CA ARG A 356 -22.91 1.70 -15.58
C ARG A 356 -21.47 1.90 -15.15
N THR A 357 -21.22 2.79 -14.20
CA THR A 357 -19.94 2.84 -13.50
C THR A 357 -19.99 1.81 -12.37
N VAL A 358 -18.97 0.96 -12.30
CA VAL A 358 -18.89 -0.12 -11.31
C VAL A 358 -17.46 -0.31 -10.80
N LEU A 359 -17.33 -0.69 -9.54
CA LEU A 359 -16.07 -1.12 -8.94
C LEU A 359 -16.14 -2.62 -8.66
N HIS A 360 -15.43 -3.40 -9.46
CA HIS A 360 -15.37 -4.87 -9.36
C HIS A 360 -14.40 -5.35 -8.28
N PHE A 361 -14.51 -4.81 -7.05
CA PHE A 361 -13.69 -5.30 -5.95
C PHE A 361 -13.93 -6.78 -5.68
N HIS A 362 -12.88 -7.51 -5.32
CA HIS A 362 -13.04 -8.79 -4.66
C HIS A 362 -13.99 -8.62 -3.46
N PRO A 363 -15.00 -9.50 -3.26
CA PRO A 363 -16.01 -9.31 -2.21
C PRO A 363 -15.42 -9.09 -0.81
N ALA A 364 -14.31 -9.76 -0.52
CA ALA A 364 -13.59 -9.57 0.75
C ALA A 364 -12.98 -8.17 0.92
N LEU A 365 -12.64 -7.47 -0.16
CA LEU A 365 -12.08 -6.11 -0.12
C LEU A 365 -13.14 -5.01 -0.13
N ALA A 366 -14.34 -5.28 -0.69
CA ALA A 366 -15.40 -4.29 -0.83
C ALA A 366 -15.67 -3.55 0.50
N PRO A 367 -15.73 -2.21 0.49
CA PRO A 367 -15.99 -1.41 1.71
C PRO A 367 -17.33 -1.75 2.36
N VAL A 368 -18.38 -1.79 1.55
CA VAL A 368 -19.71 -2.27 1.93
C VAL A 368 -19.88 -3.66 1.35
N LYS A 369 -20.24 -4.62 2.20
CA LYS A 369 -20.43 -6.02 1.80
C LYS A 369 -21.81 -6.27 1.22
N ILE A 370 -22.81 -5.65 1.82
CA ILE A 370 -24.22 -5.88 1.52
C ILE A 370 -24.98 -4.55 1.55
N GLY A 371 -25.63 -4.21 0.44
CA GLY A 371 -26.62 -3.13 0.41
C GLY A 371 -28.01 -3.69 0.72
N VAL A 372 -28.68 -3.18 1.76
CA VAL A 372 -30.05 -3.58 2.12
C VAL A 372 -31.03 -2.53 1.62
N LEU A 373 -31.89 -2.93 0.68
CA LEU A 373 -32.72 -2.03 -0.10
C LEU A 373 -34.20 -2.44 -0.01
N PRO A 374 -35.08 -1.68 0.65
CA PRO A 374 -36.52 -1.90 0.55
C PRO A 374 -37.00 -1.56 -0.86
N LEU A 375 -37.84 -2.39 -1.49
CA LEU A 375 -38.39 -2.09 -2.82
C LEU A 375 -39.24 -0.80 -2.80
N SER A 376 -39.93 -0.56 -1.70
CA SER A 376 -40.77 0.59 -1.44
C SER A 376 -40.61 1.05 0.00
N LYS A 377 -40.83 2.34 0.28
CA LYS A 377 -40.82 2.89 1.66
C LYS A 377 -41.81 2.20 2.61
N LYS A 378 -42.88 1.59 2.08
CA LYS A 378 -43.83 0.82 2.89
C LYS A 378 -43.22 -0.43 3.50
N LEU A 379 -42.09 -0.87 2.95
CA LEU A 379 -41.37 -2.11 3.32
C LEU A 379 -40.15 -1.83 4.20
N ASN A 380 -39.95 -0.56 4.65
CA ASN A 380 -38.78 -0.17 5.43
C ASN A 380 -38.61 -1.02 6.69
N GLU A 381 -39.68 -1.31 7.44
CA GLU A 381 -39.60 -2.06 8.69
C GLU A 381 -39.01 -3.46 8.49
N GLY A 382 -39.43 -4.18 7.43
CA GLY A 382 -38.90 -5.49 7.09
C GLY A 382 -37.43 -5.43 6.67
N ALA A 383 -37.07 -4.46 5.83
CA ALA A 383 -35.70 -4.26 5.39
C ALA A 383 -34.77 -3.84 6.54
N GLU A 384 -35.22 -3.00 7.46
CA GLU A 384 -34.45 -2.59 8.64
C GLU A 384 -34.13 -3.77 9.57
N LYS A 385 -35.06 -4.71 9.74
CA LYS A 385 -34.80 -5.95 10.51
C LYS A 385 -33.67 -6.77 9.89
N ILE A 386 -33.65 -6.90 8.56
CA ILE A 386 -32.59 -7.59 7.83
C ILE A 386 -31.26 -6.85 7.98
N TYR A 387 -31.26 -5.52 7.81
CA TYR A 387 -30.09 -4.70 8.04
C TYR A 387 -29.53 -4.89 9.46
N GLN A 388 -30.37 -4.86 10.48
CA GLN A 388 -29.95 -5.08 11.88
C GLN A 388 -29.40 -6.49 12.12
N GLN A 389 -29.90 -7.51 11.41
CA GLN A 389 -29.36 -8.86 11.46
C GLN A 389 -27.97 -8.93 10.83
N LEU A 390 -27.84 -8.50 9.57
CA LEU A 390 -26.62 -8.65 8.77
C LEU A 390 -25.48 -7.74 9.23
N SER A 391 -25.80 -6.54 9.69
CA SER A 391 -24.81 -5.55 10.16
C SER A 391 -24.04 -5.98 11.42
N LYS A 392 -24.50 -6.99 12.12
CA LYS A 392 -23.75 -7.59 13.24
C LYS A 392 -22.49 -8.34 12.79
N LYS A 393 -22.46 -8.80 11.52
CA LYS A 393 -21.39 -9.61 10.95
C LYS A 393 -20.66 -8.92 9.81
N TYR A 394 -21.36 -8.08 9.05
CA TYR A 394 -20.86 -7.48 7.81
C TYR A 394 -21.05 -5.96 7.84
N ASN A 395 -20.17 -5.23 7.16
CA ASN A 395 -20.40 -3.81 6.91
C ASN A 395 -21.51 -3.68 5.86
N CYS A 396 -22.69 -3.23 6.29
CA CYS A 396 -23.87 -3.08 5.46
C CYS A 396 -24.24 -1.61 5.28
N GLU A 397 -24.81 -1.27 4.13
CA GLU A 397 -25.46 0.01 3.89
C GLU A 397 -26.97 -0.18 3.69
N TYR A 398 -27.77 0.70 4.31
CA TYR A 398 -29.21 0.76 4.11
C TYR A 398 -29.57 1.97 3.27
N ASP A 399 -30.32 1.76 2.16
CA ASP A 399 -30.72 2.86 1.28
C ASP A 399 -32.18 2.72 0.82
N ASP A 400 -33.01 3.70 1.21
CA ASP A 400 -34.41 3.82 0.82
C ASP A 400 -34.71 5.02 -0.10
N ARG A 401 -33.64 5.69 -0.61
CA ARG A 401 -33.77 6.95 -1.36
C ARG A 401 -33.89 6.71 -2.88
N GLY A 402 -34.92 7.29 -3.51
CA GLY A 402 -35.15 7.18 -4.93
C GLY A 402 -35.76 5.83 -5.33
N ASN A 403 -35.70 5.48 -6.62
CA ASN A 403 -36.17 4.17 -7.10
C ASN A 403 -35.07 3.10 -6.96
N ILE A 404 -35.49 1.83 -7.02
CA ILE A 404 -34.60 0.67 -6.81
C ILE A 404 -33.44 0.63 -7.81
N GLY A 405 -33.66 0.97 -9.06
CA GLY A 405 -32.60 1.00 -10.09
C GLY A 405 -31.49 1.99 -9.74
N LYS A 406 -31.84 3.19 -9.25
CA LYS A 406 -30.85 4.18 -8.80
C LYS A 406 -30.08 3.71 -7.56
N ARG A 407 -30.72 2.94 -6.67
CA ARG A 407 -30.06 2.38 -5.49
C ARG A 407 -29.05 1.31 -5.89
N TYR A 408 -29.38 0.42 -6.83
CA TYR A 408 -28.43 -0.54 -7.39
C TYR A 408 -27.21 0.17 -8.02
N ARG A 409 -27.44 1.24 -8.81
CA ARG A 409 -26.35 2.01 -9.43
C ARG A 409 -25.39 2.61 -8.39
N ARG A 410 -25.95 3.17 -7.30
CA ARG A 410 -25.10 3.69 -6.20
C ARG A 410 -24.26 2.63 -5.54
N GLN A 411 -24.81 1.42 -5.34
CA GLN A 411 -24.07 0.30 -4.79
C GLN A 411 -23.02 -0.25 -5.77
N ASP A 412 -23.33 -0.30 -7.06
CA ASP A 412 -22.37 -0.68 -8.10
C ASP A 412 -21.16 0.29 -8.12
N GLU A 413 -21.42 1.61 -8.06
CA GLU A 413 -20.37 2.66 -8.04
C GLU A 413 -19.42 2.59 -6.85
N ILE A 414 -19.83 2.06 -5.72
CA ILE A 414 -18.99 1.89 -4.53
C ILE A 414 -18.46 0.46 -4.37
N GLY A 415 -18.81 -0.43 -5.29
CA GLY A 415 -18.29 -1.79 -5.34
C GLY A 415 -18.94 -2.78 -4.39
N THR A 416 -20.16 -2.51 -3.92
CA THR A 416 -20.91 -3.47 -3.06
C THR A 416 -21.23 -4.73 -3.83
N PRO A 417 -20.74 -5.92 -3.43
CA PRO A 417 -20.90 -7.14 -4.22
C PRO A 417 -22.32 -7.69 -4.23
N PHE A 418 -23.09 -7.49 -3.17
CA PHE A 418 -24.44 -8.02 -3.06
C PHE A 418 -25.43 -6.97 -2.56
N CYS A 419 -26.61 -6.94 -3.20
CA CYS A 419 -27.75 -6.14 -2.74
C CYS A 419 -28.90 -7.05 -2.35
N VAL A 420 -29.40 -6.89 -1.12
CA VAL A 420 -30.56 -7.60 -0.59
C VAL A 420 -31.77 -6.69 -0.70
N THR A 421 -32.76 -7.07 -1.49
CA THR A 421 -34.00 -6.34 -1.68
C THR A 421 -35.15 -7.02 -0.96
N TYR A 422 -35.77 -6.28 -0.01
CA TYR A 422 -37.00 -6.67 0.63
C TYR A 422 -38.17 -6.11 -0.21
N ASP A 423 -39.01 -6.99 -0.72
CA ASP A 423 -40.13 -6.68 -1.62
C ASP A 423 -41.50 -7.11 -1.03
N PHE A 424 -42.58 -6.89 -1.77
CA PHE A 424 -43.93 -7.20 -1.29
C PHE A 424 -44.15 -8.73 -1.12
N GLU A 425 -43.49 -9.56 -1.91
CA GLU A 425 -43.54 -11.00 -1.75
C GLU A 425 -42.82 -11.48 -0.50
N SER A 426 -41.85 -10.70 -0.02
CA SER A 426 -41.07 -11.01 1.18
C SER A 426 -41.96 -11.13 2.43
N GLU A 427 -43.08 -10.40 2.47
CA GLU A 427 -44.04 -10.46 3.56
C GLU A 427 -44.84 -11.79 3.55
N ASN A 428 -44.98 -12.42 2.38
CA ASN A 428 -45.73 -13.65 2.19
C ASN A 428 -44.87 -14.89 2.31
N ASP A 429 -43.70 -14.88 1.62
CA ASP A 429 -42.82 -16.04 1.48
C ASP A 429 -41.65 -16.09 2.46
N GLY A 430 -41.41 -15.01 3.21
CA GLY A 430 -40.26 -14.91 4.12
C GLY A 430 -38.91 -14.98 3.43
N ALA A 431 -38.83 -14.53 2.16
CA ALA A 431 -37.63 -14.54 1.37
C ALA A 431 -37.30 -13.13 0.82
N VAL A 432 -36.09 -12.91 0.40
CA VAL A 432 -35.60 -11.66 -0.22
C VAL A 432 -34.92 -11.95 -1.54
N THR A 433 -34.82 -10.93 -2.37
CA THR A 433 -34.05 -11.00 -3.61
C THR A 433 -32.62 -10.54 -3.35
N ILE A 434 -31.63 -11.36 -3.70
CA ILE A 434 -30.21 -11.00 -3.66
C ILE A 434 -29.73 -10.79 -5.09
N ARG A 435 -29.21 -9.59 -5.38
CA ARG A 435 -28.60 -9.25 -6.66
C ARG A 435 -27.09 -9.28 -6.53
N ASP A 436 -26.45 -10.03 -7.41
CA ASP A 436 -25.00 -10.01 -7.59
C ASP A 436 -24.58 -8.80 -8.44
N ARG A 437 -23.55 -8.07 -8.02
CA ARG A 437 -23.01 -6.86 -8.70
C ARG A 437 -22.47 -7.19 -10.08
N ASP A 438 -21.71 -8.27 -10.20
CA ASP A 438 -20.91 -8.55 -11.39
C ASP A 438 -21.78 -9.16 -12.51
N THR A 439 -22.63 -10.10 -12.18
CA THR A 439 -23.53 -10.75 -13.15
C THR A 439 -24.86 -10.02 -13.33
N MET A 440 -25.25 -9.17 -12.37
CA MET A 440 -26.59 -8.57 -12.24
C MET A 440 -27.72 -9.61 -12.06
N GLU A 441 -27.40 -10.89 -11.92
CA GLU A 441 -28.38 -11.94 -11.65
C GLU A 441 -28.99 -11.77 -10.27
N GLN A 442 -30.23 -12.23 -10.16
CA GLN A 442 -31.01 -12.16 -8.94
C GLN A 442 -31.47 -13.55 -8.53
N VAL A 443 -31.27 -13.85 -7.25
CA VAL A 443 -31.73 -15.12 -6.65
C VAL A 443 -32.65 -14.85 -5.47
N ARG A 444 -33.63 -15.74 -5.24
CA ARG A 444 -34.51 -15.64 -4.09
C ARG A 444 -33.99 -16.52 -2.96
N VAL A 445 -33.79 -15.95 -1.77
CA VAL A 445 -33.22 -16.62 -0.60
C VAL A 445 -34.10 -16.35 0.62
N LYS A 446 -34.34 -17.36 1.43
CA LYS A 446 -35.10 -17.26 2.69
C LYS A 446 -34.33 -16.36 3.69
N ILE A 447 -35.05 -15.55 4.45
CA ILE A 447 -34.45 -14.62 5.41
C ILE A 447 -33.67 -15.37 6.50
N ASP A 448 -34.14 -16.51 6.94
CA ASP A 448 -33.48 -17.36 7.92
C ASP A 448 -32.23 -18.10 7.36
N GLU A 449 -32.10 -18.18 6.03
CA GLU A 449 -30.93 -18.76 5.34
C GLU A 449 -29.84 -17.74 4.97
N LEU A 450 -30.08 -16.43 5.19
CA LEU A 450 -29.14 -15.37 4.78
C LEU A 450 -27.75 -15.52 5.41
N ASP A 451 -27.68 -15.90 6.67
CA ASP A 451 -26.41 -16.12 7.36
C ASP A 451 -25.59 -17.24 6.73
N ALA A 452 -26.25 -18.32 6.32
CA ALA A 452 -25.59 -19.43 5.61
C ALA A 452 -25.22 -19.05 4.18
N TYR A 453 -26.07 -18.28 3.49
CA TYR A 453 -25.81 -17.81 2.13
C TYR A 453 -24.55 -16.94 2.06
N PHE A 454 -24.33 -16.08 3.03
CA PHE A 454 -23.20 -15.15 3.06
C PHE A 454 -21.94 -15.68 3.76
N ALA A 455 -22.00 -16.84 4.41
CA ALA A 455 -20.91 -17.35 5.27
C ALA A 455 -19.53 -17.35 4.60
N ASP A 456 -19.47 -17.77 3.33
CA ASP A 456 -18.21 -17.92 2.57
C ASP A 456 -18.01 -16.87 1.47
N LYS A 457 -18.92 -15.89 1.36
CA LYS A 457 -18.88 -14.92 0.25
C LYS A 457 -17.80 -13.83 0.41
N PHE A 458 -17.31 -13.62 1.62
CA PHE A 458 -16.39 -12.52 1.96
C PHE A 458 -15.06 -13.00 2.54
N THR A 459 -14.71 -14.26 2.28
CA THR A 459 -13.43 -14.86 2.68
C THR A 459 -12.30 -14.45 1.72
N PHE A 460 -11.06 -14.40 2.25
CA PHE A 460 -9.85 -14.11 1.48
C PHE A 460 -9.25 -15.36 0.86
#